data_cc2b89d8c591a451a7f5ddc00e8b2883
#
_entry.id   cc2b89d8c591a451a7f5ddc00e8b2883
#
_cell.length_a   1.000
_cell.length_b   1.000
_cell.length_c   1.000
_cell.angle_alpha   90.00
_cell.angle_beta   90.00
_cell.angle_gamma   90.00
#
_symmetry.space_group_name_H-M   'P 1'
#
loop_
_entity.id
_entity.type
_entity.pdbx_description
1 polymer ?
#
loop_
_entity_poly.entity_id
_entity_poly.type
_entity_poly.pdbx_seq_one_letter_code
_entity_poly.pdbx_strand_id
1 'polypeptide(L)'
;MLYDEQPETFRQSWTQRMRWSKGFYQVNWKYGKALIANLFHKKENTFACYDMLMTIAPASLVSLACLAMNLAFLVTALLQPHYVNTMVVLAGKSVLFAFVNFYVILFAMGVLTTITEWKQIKAPAYKKVLYTFTFPVFIFTYVPISIVALFKNVQWTPITHSVAKSVQEMK
;
A
#
# COMPACT_ATOMS: atom_id res chain seq x y z
N MET A 1 5.46 26.64 5.23
CA MET A 1 5.44 25.29 5.75
C MET A 1 3.99 24.86 5.82
N LEU A 2 3.60 23.77 5.17
CA LEU A 2 2.20 23.33 5.13
C LEU A 2 2.02 22.32 6.27
N TYR A 3 1.09 22.59 7.16
CA TYR A 3 0.74 21.66 8.24
C TYR A 3 -0.59 21.00 7.87
N ASP A 4 -0.63 19.68 7.85
CA ASP A 4 -1.82 18.88 7.62
C ASP A 4 -2.15 18.06 8.86
N GLU A 5 -3.43 18.01 9.23
CA GLU A 5 -3.90 17.26 10.38
C GLU A 5 -4.00 15.77 9.99
N GLN A 6 -3.21 14.95 10.66
CA GLN A 6 -3.18 13.51 10.42
C GLN A 6 -4.25 12.80 11.27
N PRO A 7 -4.73 11.62 10.84
CA PRO A 7 -5.70 10.84 11.61
C PRO A 7 -5.17 10.50 13.01
N GLU A 8 -5.90 10.88 14.03
CA GLU A 8 -5.54 10.62 15.43
C GLU A 8 -5.87 9.18 15.88
N THR A 9 -6.89 8.57 15.28
CA THR A 9 -7.36 7.23 15.63
C THR A 9 -7.10 6.22 14.52
N PHE A 10 -6.89 4.95 14.91
CA PHE A 10 -6.73 3.86 13.94
C PHE A 10 -7.93 3.74 13.00
N ARG A 11 -9.15 3.98 13.49
CA ARG A 11 -10.38 3.95 12.67
C ARG A 11 -10.40 5.04 11.59
N GLN A 12 -9.97 6.25 11.93
CA GLN A 12 -9.84 7.34 10.95
C GLN A 12 -8.78 7.00 9.91
N SER A 13 -7.61 6.53 10.36
CA SER A 13 -6.53 6.09 9.48
C SER A 13 -6.96 4.94 8.56
N TRP A 14 -7.69 3.96 9.07
CA TRP A 14 -8.27 2.87 8.27
C TRP A 14 -9.20 3.39 7.17
N THR A 15 -10.13 4.27 7.54
CA THR A 15 -11.10 4.86 6.62
C THR A 15 -10.41 5.69 5.54
N GLN A 16 -9.41 6.48 5.91
CA GLN A 16 -8.62 7.29 4.97
C GLN A 16 -7.87 6.41 3.96
N ARG A 17 -7.15 5.38 4.44
CA ARG A 17 -6.40 4.46 3.58
C ARG A 17 -7.32 3.62 2.68
N MET A 18 -8.51 3.25 3.18
CA MET A 18 -9.51 2.57 2.39
C MET A 18 -10.01 3.44 1.22
N ARG A 19 -10.19 4.76 1.43
CA ARG A 19 -10.52 5.71 0.37
C ARG A 19 -9.40 5.78 -0.67
N TRP A 20 -8.14 5.86 -0.25
CA TRP A 20 -7.00 5.87 -1.15
C TRP A 20 -6.93 4.61 -1.99
N SER A 21 -7.05 3.44 -1.36
CA SER A 21 -7.07 2.16 -2.08
C SER A 21 -8.22 2.10 -3.09
N LYS A 22 -9.43 2.56 -2.71
CA LYS A 22 -10.58 2.62 -3.64
C LYS A 22 -10.31 3.59 -4.79
N GLY A 23 -9.71 4.74 -4.52
CA GLY A 23 -9.33 5.71 -5.54
C GLY A 23 -8.36 5.13 -6.56
N PHE A 24 -7.33 4.41 -6.14
CA PHE A 24 -6.40 3.70 -7.03
C PHE A 24 -7.13 2.70 -7.94
N TYR A 25 -8.05 1.90 -7.41
CA TYR A 25 -8.83 0.96 -8.21
C TYR A 25 -9.72 1.67 -9.23
N GLN A 26 -10.40 2.75 -8.84
CA GLN A 26 -11.26 3.53 -9.72
C GLN A 26 -10.47 4.17 -10.86
N VAL A 27 -9.32 4.77 -10.57
CA VAL A 27 -8.43 5.38 -11.57
C VAL A 27 -7.88 4.31 -12.53
N ASN A 28 -7.43 3.18 -12.00
CA ASN A 28 -6.93 2.06 -12.81
C ASN A 28 -8.02 1.49 -13.72
N TRP A 29 -9.23 1.31 -13.21
CA TRP A 29 -10.35 0.83 -14.01
C TRP A 29 -10.75 1.81 -15.11
N LYS A 30 -10.80 3.10 -14.78
CA LYS A 30 -11.23 4.15 -15.71
C LYS A 30 -10.20 4.46 -16.80
N TYR A 31 -8.93 4.56 -16.41
CA TYR A 31 -7.87 5.07 -17.29
C TYR A 31 -6.83 4.02 -17.69
N GLY A 32 -6.77 2.87 -17.03
CA GLY A 32 -5.73 1.85 -17.26
C GLY A 32 -5.63 1.39 -18.72
N LYS A 33 -6.78 1.14 -19.39
CA LYS A 33 -6.79 0.76 -20.81
C LYS A 33 -6.21 1.85 -21.70
N ALA A 34 -6.56 3.11 -21.47
CA ALA A 34 -6.04 4.23 -22.25
C ALA A 34 -4.55 4.46 -22.00
N LEU A 35 -4.09 4.31 -20.77
CA LEU A 35 -2.67 4.43 -20.42
C LEU A 35 -1.84 3.34 -21.11
N ILE A 36 -2.31 2.09 -21.09
CA ILE A 36 -1.64 0.95 -21.77
C ILE A 36 -1.63 1.18 -23.28
N ALA A 37 -2.75 1.56 -23.89
CA ALA A 37 -2.83 1.82 -25.31
C ALA A 37 -1.85 2.94 -25.74
N ASN A 38 -1.77 4.03 -24.98
CA ASN A 38 -0.87 5.13 -25.28
C ASN A 38 0.61 4.81 -25.04
N LEU A 39 0.92 3.81 -24.23
CA LEU A 39 2.30 3.35 -24.02
C LEU A 39 2.92 2.78 -25.32
N PHE A 40 2.09 2.11 -26.14
CA PHE A 40 2.52 1.49 -27.40
C PHE A 40 2.38 2.41 -28.62
N HIS A 41 1.69 3.54 -28.48
CA HIS A 41 1.60 4.56 -29.53
C HIS A 41 2.71 5.59 -29.31
N LYS A 42 3.62 5.72 -30.27
CA LYS A 42 4.71 6.72 -30.27
C LYS A 42 4.16 8.15 -30.31
N LYS A 43 3.69 8.65 -29.19
CA LYS A 43 3.27 10.05 -28.97
C LYS A 43 4.15 10.68 -27.90
N GLU A 44 4.21 12.00 -27.89
CA GLU A 44 5.07 12.82 -27.02
C GLU A 44 4.92 12.53 -25.51
N ASN A 45 3.82 11.90 -25.09
CA ASN A 45 3.49 11.63 -23.67
C ASN A 45 3.69 10.17 -23.23
N THR A 46 4.44 9.35 -23.98
CA THR A 46 4.66 7.92 -23.64
C THR A 46 5.29 7.73 -22.26
N PHE A 47 6.25 8.59 -21.90
CA PHE A 47 6.89 8.52 -20.58
C PHE A 47 5.92 8.88 -19.45
N ALA A 48 5.08 9.89 -19.63
CA ALA A 48 4.05 10.25 -18.64
C ALA A 48 3.02 9.13 -18.46
N CYS A 49 2.63 8.45 -19.52
CA CYS A 49 1.74 7.28 -19.43
C CYS A 49 2.40 6.11 -18.69
N TYR A 50 3.71 5.88 -18.94
CA TYR A 50 4.48 4.87 -18.22
C TYR A 50 4.58 5.19 -16.72
N ASP A 51 4.96 6.41 -16.37
CA ASP A 51 5.08 6.86 -14.98
C ASP A 51 3.76 6.75 -14.23
N MET A 52 2.66 7.21 -14.85
CA MET A 52 1.33 7.09 -14.28
C MET A 52 0.92 5.61 -14.12
N LEU A 53 1.21 4.76 -15.11
CA LEU A 53 0.92 3.33 -15.03
C LEU A 53 1.72 2.67 -13.93
N MET A 54 3.02 2.98 -13.80
CA MET A 54 3.88 2.46 -12.72
C MET A 54 3.49 2.96 -11.34
N THR A 55 2.87 4.12 -11.24
CA THR A 55 2.33 4.63 -9.98
C THR A 55 1.04 3.90 -9.57
N ILE A 56 0.15 3.61 -10.52
CA ILE A 56 -1.20 3.06 -10.24
C ILE A 56 -1.21 1.53 -10.26
N ALA A 57 -0.50 0.92 -11.22
CA ALA A 57 -0.56 -0.51 -11.49
C ALA A 57 0.13 -1.41 -10.44
N PRO A 58 1.33 -1.09 -9.89
CA PRO A 58 2.02 -2.00 -8.98
C PRO A 58 1.22 -2.32 -7.72
N ALA A 59 0.49 -1.35 -7.17
CA ALA A 59 -0.31 -1.55 -5.97
C ALA A 59 -1.49 -2.52 -6.19
N SER A 60 -2.06 -2.57 -7.41
CA SER A 60 -3.24 -3.37 -7.72
C SER A 60 -2.92 -4.59 -8.59
N LEU A 61 -2.16 -4.42 -9.68
CA LEU A 61 -1.94 -5.49 -10.65
C LEU A 61 -0.92 -6.52 -10.17
N VAL A 62 0.18 -6.09 -9.54
CA VAL A 62 1.18 -7.03 -9.00
C VAL A 62 0.58 -7.85 -7.87
N SER A 63 -0.21 -7.23 -6.99
CA SER A 63 -0.89 -7.95 -5.91
C SER A 63 -1.89 -8.97 -6.46
N LEU A 64 -2.68 -8.60 -7.48
CA LEU A 64 -3.62 -9.51 -8.14
C LEU A 64 -2.91 -10.64 -8.89
N ALA A 65 -1.80 -10.34 -9.58
CA ALA A 65 -1.00 -11.34 -10.27
C ALA A 65 -0.38 -12.35 -9.29
N CYS A 66 0.18 -11.87 -8.18
CA CYS A 66 0.68 -12.73 -7.10
C CYS A 66 -0.43 -13.61 -6.52
N LEU A 67 -1.61 -13.06 -6.28
CA LEU A 67 -2.76 -13.81 -5.78
C LEU A 67 -3.19 -14.89 -6.78
N ALA A 68 -3.29 -14.55 -8.07
CA ALA A 68 -3.66 -15.48 -9.13
C ALA A 68 -2.64 -16.60 -9.29
N MET A 69 -1.34 -16.30 -9.24
CA MET A 69 -0.29 -17.33 -9.27
C MET A 69 -0.36 -18.27 -8.06
N ASN A 70 -0.52 -17.74 -6.85
CA ASN A 70 -0.67 -18.56 -5.66
C ASN A 70 -1.92 -19.45 -5.73
N LEU A 71 -3.02 -18.95 -6.27
CA LEU A 71 -4.25 -19.71 -6.49
C LEU A 71 -4.03 -20.81 -7.54
N ALA A 72 -3.33 -20.54 -8.64
CA ALA A 72 -2.98 -21.53 -9.64
C ALA A 72 -2.10 -22.65 -9.07
N PHE A 73 -1.10 -22.31 -8.25
CA PHE A 73 -0.29 -23.29 -7.53
C PHE A 73 -1.14 -24.16 -6.57
N LEU A 74 -2.09 -23.56 -5.87
CA LEU A 74 -3.00 -24.31 -4.98
C LEU A 74 -3.86 -25.29 -5.78
N VAL A 75 -4.43 -24.86 -6.90
CA VAL A 75 -5.25 -25.71 -7.78
C VAL A 75 -4.42 -26.88 -8.33
N THR A 76 -3.21 -26.63 -8.82
CA THR A 76 -2.32 -27.69 -9.31
C THR A 76 -1.92 -28.67 -8.22
N ALA A 77 -1.71 -28.19 -6.99
CA ALA A 77 -1.42 -29.04 -5.83
C ALA A 77 -2.60 -29.98 -5.50
N LEU A 78 -3.84 -29.46 -5.58
CA LEU A 78 -5.06 -30.24 -5.33
C LEU A 78 -5.31 -31.32 -6.40
N LEU A 79 -4.88 -31.06 -7.66
CA LEU A 79 -5.01 -32.01 -8.76
C LEU A 79 -3.97 -33.16 -8.72
N GLN A 80 -2.90 -33.00 -7.94
CA GLN A 80 -1.83 -33.99 -7.82
C GLN A 80 -1.60 -34.40 -6.35
N PRO A 81 -2.37 -35.34 -5.82
CA PRO A 81 -2.35 -35.71 -4.39
C PRO A 81 -0.98 -36.14 -3.86
N HIS A 82 -0.13 -36.68 -4.73
CA HIS A 82 1.21 -37.16 -4.33
C HIS A 82 2.14 -35.98 -3.92
N TYR A 83 1.94 -34.80 -4.47
CA TYR A 83 2.77 -33.62 -4.19
C TYR A 83 2.15 -32.61 -3.23
N VAL A 84 0.94 -32.84 -2.75
CA VAL A 84 0.18 -31.88 -1.91
C VAL A 84 1.01 -31.40 -0.72
N ASN A 85 1.62 -32.31 0.05
CA ASN A 85 2.42 -31.94 1.22
C ASN A 85 3.62 -31.05 0.85
N THR A 86 4.34 -31.41 -0.21
CA THR A 86 5.50 -30.62 -0.69
C THR A 86 5.06 -29.23 -1.16
N MET A 87 3.97 -29.15 -1.90
CA MET A 87 3.44 -27.88 -2.41
C MET A 87 2.92 -26.98 -1.28
N VAL A 88 2.24 -27.54 -0.27
CA VAL A 88 1.77 -26.78 0.88
C VAL A 88 2.96 -26.22 1.68
N VAL A 89 4.00 -27.03 1.92
CA VAL A 89 5.22 -26.57 2.61
C VAL A 89 5.94 -25.47 1.82
N LEU A 90 6.08 -25.64 0.50
CA LEU A 90 6.70 -24.62 -0.37
C LEU A 90 5.89 -23.33 -0.40
N ALA A 91 4.58 -23.42 -0.52
CA ALA A 91 3.69 -22.26 -0.47
C ALA A 91 3.80 -21.52 0.87
N GLY A 92 3.79 -22.27 1.98
CA GLY A 92 3.97 -21.70 3.32
C GLY A 92 5.31 -20.99 3.49
N LYS A 93 6.40 -21.61 3.03
CA LYS A 93 7.73 -20.98 3.03
C LYS A 93 7.77 -19.73 2.16
N SER A 94 7.20 -19.78 0.95
CA SER A 94 7.14 -18.64 0.03
C SER A 94 6.42 -17.44 0.65
N VAL A 95 5.26 -17.67 1.26
CA VAL A 95 4.50 -16.64 1.98
C VAL A 95 5.31 -16.07 3.14
N LEU A 96 5.94 -16.93 3.96
CA LEU A 96 6.77 -16.48 5.07
C LEU A 96 7.96 -15.64 4.60
N PHE A 97 8.69 -16.08 3.58
CA PHE A 97 9.81 -15.32 3.01
C PHE A 97 9.37 -13.99 2.41
N ALA A 98 8.25 -13.96 1.70
CA ALA A 98 7.69 -12.71 1.17
C ALA A 98 7.36 -11.74 2.30
N PHE A 99 6.76 -12.24 3.38
CA PHE A 99 6.42 -11.44 4.56
C PHE A 99 7.67 -10.87 5.25
N VAL A 100 8.68 -11.72 5.47
CA VAL A 100 9.95 -11.30 6.10
C VAL A 100 10.68 -10.29 5.23
N ASN A 101 10.80 -10.52 3.92
CA ASN A 101 11.44 -9.58 3.00
C ASN A 101 10.74 -8.22 3.01
N PHE A 102 9.41 -8.21 2.94
CA PHE A 102 8.64 -6.97 2.98
C PHE A 102 8.84 -6.22 4.31
N TYR A 103 8.83 -6.95 5.43
CA TYR A 103 9.10 -6.37 6.75
C TYR A 103 10.51 -5.75 6.80
N VAL A 104 11.54 -6.48 6.35
CA VAL A 104 12.94 -6.00 6.37
C VAL A 104 13.11 -4.75 5.52
N ILE A 105 12.54 -4.72 4.32
CA ILE A 105 12.62 -3.55 3.43
C ILE A 105 11.96 -2.33 4.07
N LEU A 106 10.74 -2.48 4.59
CA LEU A 106 10.03 -1.40 5.26
C LEU A 106 10.74 -0.95 6.55
N PHE A 107 11.30 -1.89 7.31
CA PHE A 107 12.09 -1.58 8.49
C PHE A 107 13.34 -0.77 8.13
N ALA A 108 14.07 -1.17 7.08
CA ALA A 108 15.23 -0.44 6.60
C ALA A 108 14.87 1.00 6.16
N MET A 109 13.75 1.16 5.45
CA MET A 109 13.23 2.49 5.10
C MET A 109 12.84 3.30 6.34
N GLY A 110 12.21 2.68 7.33
CA GLY A 110 11.87 3.31 8.60
C GLY A 110 13.11 3.76 9.38
N VAL A 111 14.15 2.94 9.41
CA VAL A 111 15.46 3.29 10.04
C VAL A 111 16.06 4.48 9.32
N LEU A 112 16.15 4.44 7.99
CA LEU A 112 16.70 5.53 7.19
C LEU A 112 15.96 6.84 7.47
N THR A 113 14.63 6.83 7.39
CA THR A 113 13.80 8.00 7.67
C THR A 113 13.99 8.50 9.12
N THR A 114 14.02 7.59 10.08
CA THR A 114 14.20 7.96 11.49
C THR A 114 15.55 8.63 11.73
N ILE A 115 16.62 8.16 11.08
CA ILE A 115 17.97 8.74 11.21
C ILE A 115 18.02 10.12 10.53
N THR A 116 17.54 10.21 9.28
CA THR A 116 17.60 11.47 8.50
C THR A 116 16.75 12.57 9.13
N GLU A 117 15.55 12.23 9.60
CA GLU A 117 14.59 13.18 10.13
C GLU A 117 14.56 13.23 11.67
N TRP A 118 15.61 12.71 12.34
CA TRP A 118 15.65 12.59 13.79
C TRP A 118 15.34 13.87 14.54
N LYS A 119 15.83 15.01 14.05
CA LYS A 119 15.62 16.32 14.66
C LYS A 119 14.22 16.90 14.38
N GLN A 120 13.61 16.54 13.27
CA GLN A 120 12.31 17.06 12.83
C GLN A 120 11.15 16.30 13.46
N ILE A 121 11.33 15.00 13.77
CA ILE A 121 10.30 14.20 14.44
C ILE A 121 10.16 14.67 15.88
N LYS A 122 9.03 15.33 16.19
CA LYS A 122 8.72 15.84 17.54
C LYS A 122 8.17 14.72 18.43
N ALA A 123 9.02 13.74 18.78
CA ALA A 123 8.67 12.64 19.67
C ALA A 123 9.87 12.28 20.56
N PRO A 124 9.69 11.75 21.77
CA PRO A 124 10.77 11.26 22.62
C PRO A 124 11.52 10.10 21.94
N ALA A 125 12.82 9.98 22.20
CA ALA A 125 13.72 9.04 21.53
C ALA A 125 13.23 7.59 21.54
N TYR A 126 12.71 7.11 22.67
CA TYR A 126 12.18 5.75 22.78
C TYR A 126 10.98 5.50 21.85
N LYS A 127 10.10 6.50 21.64
CA LYS A 127 8.98 6.37 20.71
C LYS A 127 9.45 6.33 19.25
N LYS A 128 10.48 7.11 18.89
CA LYS A 128 11.05 7.07 17.53
C LYS A 128 11.57 5.68 17.21
N VAL A 129 12.33 5.09 18.13
CA VAL A 129 12.84 3.71 17.97
C VAL A 129 11.68 2.70 17.91
N LEU A 130 10.73 2.77 18.85
CA LEU A 130 9.57 1.85 18.86
C LEU A 130 8.77 1.93 17.55
N TYR A 131 8.51 3.14 17.07
CA TYR A 131 7.75 3.34 15.83
C TYR A 131 8.48 2.85 14.58
N THR A 132 9.80 2.88 14.56
CA THR A 132 10.59 2.28 13.49
C THR A 132 10.33 0.76 13.39
N PHE A 133 10.23 0.06 14.51
CA PHE A 133 9.89 -1.37 14.52
C PHE A 133 8.42 -1.66 14.20
N THR A 134 7.50 -0.80 14.63
CA THR A 134 6.07 -1.01 14.41
C THR A 134 5.58 -0.49 13.06
N PHE A 135 6.35 0.36 12.39
CA PHE A 135 6.00 0.92 11.08
C PHE A 135 5.70 -0.15 10.03
N PRO A 136 6.53 -1.21 9.83
CA PRO A 136 6.21 -2.27 8.90
C PRO A 136 4.88 -2.95 9.20
N VAL A 137 4.61 -3.24 10.48
CA VAL A 137 3.36 -3.88 10.92
C VAL A 137 2.16 -2.99 10.60
N PHE A 138 2.30 -1.67 10.80
CA PHE A 138 1.26 -0.71 10.43
C PHE A 138 0.99 -0.71 8.92
N ILE A 139 2.03 -0.77 8.09
CA ILE A 139 1.88 -0.83 6.62
C ILE A 139 1.22 -2.14 6.18
N PHE A 140 1.46 -3.27 6.85
CA PHE A 140 0.78 -4.52 6.54
C PHE A 140 -0.75 -4.41 6.63
N THR A 141 -1.28 -3.49 7.42
CA THR A 141 -2.73 -3.27 7.48
C THR A 141 -3.33 -2.77 6.15
N TYR A 142 -2.50 -2.33 5.18
CA TYR A 142 -2.97 -2.04 3.82
C TYR A 142 -3.46 -3.28 3.08
N VAL A 143 -2.94 -4.46 3.38
CA VAL A 143 -3.37 -5.71 2.73
C VAL A 143 -4.88 -5.96 2.95
N PRO A 144 -5.37 -6.10 4.19
CA PRO A 144 -6.81 -6.25 4.42
C PRO A 144 -7.62 -5.03 3.98
N ILE A 145 -7.08 -3.81 4.12
CA ILE A 145 -7.74 -2.59 3.65
C ILE A 145 -7.98 -2.64 2.14
N SER A 146 -6.98 -3.03 1.35
CA SER A 146 -7.09 -3.12 -0.10
C SER A 146 -8.12 -4.16 -0.54
N ILE A 147 -8.16 -5.31 0.13
CA ILE A 147 -9.15 -6.35 -0.13
C ILE A 147 -10.57 -5.83 0.15
N VAL A 148 -10.78 -5.20 1.31
CA VAL A 148 -12.08 -4.63 1.68
C VAL A 148 -12.50 -3.51 0.71
N ALA A 149 -11.55 -2.68 0.27
CA ALA A 149 -11.80 -1.59 -0.68
C ALA A 149 -12.28 -2.07 -2.06
N LEU A 150 -11.93 -3.30 -2.49
CA LEU A 150 -12.45 -3.88 -3.73
C LEU A 150 -13.99 -4.00 -3.70
N PHE A 151 -14.53 -4.47 -2.58
CA PHE A 151 -15.95 -4.84 -2.47
C PHE A 151 -16.81 -3.73 -1.86
N LYS A 152 -16.23 -2.84 -1.04
CA LYS A 152 -16.99 -1.82 -0.32
C LYS A 152 -17.14 -0.54 -1.15
N ASN A 153 -18.37 -0.02 -1.21
CA ASN A 153 -18.60 1.34 -1.67
C ASN A 153 -18.15 2.32 -0.59
N VAL A 154 -17.19 3.16 -0.95
CA VAL A 154 -16.60 4.15 -0.05
C VAL A 154 -17.18 5.52 -0.38
N GLN A 155 -17.89 6.13 0.57
CA GLN A 155 -18.35 7.51 0.44
C GLN A 155 -17.22 8.47 0.81
N TRP A 156 -17.04 9.49 -0.01
CA TRP A 156 -16.07 10.55 0.21
C TRP A 156 -16.66 11.61 1.15
N THR A 157 -16.56 11.35 2.46
CA THR A 157 -16.91 12.33 3.48
C THR A 157 -15.64 13.02 3.99
N PRO A 158 -15.62 14.34 4.20
CA PRO A 158 -14.48 15.02 4.81
C PRO A 158 -14.14 14.41 6.18
N ILE A 159 -12.86 14.41 6.53
CA ILE A 159 -12.44 14.11 7.89
C ILE A 159 -12.80 15.32 8.75
N THR A 160 -13.40 15.08 9.91
CA THR A 160 -13.65 16.15 10.88
C THR A 160 -12.30 16.63 11.42
N HIS A 161 -11.97 17.89 11.12
CA HIS A 161 -10.79 18.55 11.66
C HIS A 161 -11.10 19.03 13.08
N SER A 162 -10.21 18.75 14.03
CA SER A 162 -10.37 19.17 15.44
C SER A 162 -9.88 20.60 15.66
N VAL A 163 -8.99 21.09 14.79
CA VAL A 163 -8.40 22.42 14.88
C VAL A 163 -8.57 23.17 13.54
N ALA A 164 -9.54 24.06 13.49
CA ALA A 164 -9.67 25.01 12.39
C ALA A 164 -8.86 26.27 12.70
N LYS A 165 -7.61 26.34 12.23
CA LYS A 165 -6.81 27.58 12.28
C LYS A 165 -6.91 28.32 10.96
N SER A 166 -7.15 29.63 11.02
CA SER A 166 -7.08 30.48 9.83
C SER A 166 -5.63 30.62 9.37
N VAL A 167 -5.44 30.91 8.07
CA VAL A 167 -4.09 31.14 7.49
C VAL A 167 -3.35 32.27 8.22
N GLN A 168 -4.07 33.20 8.85
CA GLN A 168 -3.51 34.32 9.60
C GLN A 168 -2.96 33.91 10.98
N GLU A 169 -3.44 32.82 11.56
CA GLU A 169 -3.01 32.28 12.85
C GLU A 169 -1.83 31.29 12.71
N MET A 170 -1.43 30.97 11.47
CA MET A 170 -0.33 30.06 11.17
C MET A 170 1.00 30.77 10.84
N LYS A 171 1.08 32.11 11.09
CA LYS A 171 2.30 32.91 10.93
C LYS A 171 3.20 32.84 12.15
#